data_717c6a61f3ae311a76bc97e9b73c803c
#
_entry.id   717c6a61f3ae311a76bc97e9b73c803c
#
_cell.length_a   1.000
_cell.length_b   1.000
_cell.length_c   1.000
_cell.angle_alpha   90.00
_cell.angle_beta   90.00
_cell.angle_gamma   90.00
#
_symmetry.space_group_name_H-M   'P 1'
#
loop_
_entity.id
_entity.type
_entity.pdbx_description
1 polymer ?
#
loop_
_entity_poly.entity_id
_entity_poly.type
_entity_poly.pdbx_seq_one_letter_code
_entity_poly.pdbx_strand_id
1 'polypeptide(L)'
;MNKDLTRGPVMRSMLLFAVPMILGNLLQQCYNVADTLIVSWYLGPNALAAVGSSFTLMTFLTSVLLGLCMGSGAVFSIRFGQRDADGLRESARASFVLIAALTVLLNVLAFLCLDGIRLFLRVSDDAIWALMREYLAVIFCGIAGTFLYNYVSCYLRAIGDSISPLIFLAVSALLNIGLDLWF
;
A
#
# COMPACT_ATOMS: atom_id res chain seq x y z
N MET A 1 8.12 21.14 0.21
CA MET A 1 9.47 21.76 0.16
C MET A 1 10.39 20.78 -0.57
N ASN A 2 10.56 20.98 -1.88
CA ASN A 2 11.49 20.13 -2.66
C ASN A 2 12.93 20.48 -2.26
N LYS A 3 13.56 19.60 -1.47
CA LYS A 3 14.99 19.73 -1.20
C LYS A 3 15.75 19.09 -2.34
N ASP A 4 16.64 19.85 -2.96
CA ASP A 4 17.62 19.30 -3.91
C ASP A 4 18.59 18.38 -3.16
N LEU A 5 18.33 17.07 -3.24
CA LEU A 5 19.15 16.03 -2.56
C LEU A 5 20.50 15.81 -3.25
N THR A 6 20.75 16.47 -4.39
CA THR A 6 22.01 16.35 -5.13
C THR A 6 23.11 17.24 -4.58
N ARG A 7 22.80 18.13 -3.63
CA ARG A 7 23.76 19.09 -3.05
C ARG A 7 23.82 18.98 -1.53
N GLY A 8 25.02 19.07 -0.97
CA GLY A 8 25.27 19.10 0.48
C GLY A 8 25.79 17.79 1.07
N PRO A 9 25.91 17.70 2.40
CA PRO A 9 26.40 16.49 3.06
C PRO A 9 25.38 15.35 2.93
N VAL A 10 25.75 14.30 2.20
CA VAL A 10 24.88 13.19 1.81
C VAL A 10 24.21 12.56 3.04
N MET A 11 24.96 12.27 4.11
CA MET A 11 24.46 11.63 5.32
C MET A 11 23.30 12.44 5.96
N ARG A 12 23.47 13.76 6.08
CA ARG A 12 22.44 14.63 6.67
C ARG A 12 21.19 14.68 5.80
N SER A 13 21.35 14.75 4.49
CA SER A 13 20.24 14.76 3.55
C SER A 13 19.46 13.45 3.57
N MET A 14 20.16 12.31 3.63
CA MET A 14 19.55 10.98 3.76
C MET A 14 18.76 10.83 5.07
N LEU A 15 19.35 11.25 6.21
CA LEU A 15 18.67 11.17 7.51
C LEU A 15 17.39 12.04 7.54
N LEU A 16 17.47 13.28 7.06
CA LEU A 16 16.31 14.19 7.00
C LEU A 16 15.20 13.67 6.07
N PHE A 17 15.58 12.94 5.01
CA PHE A 17 14.63 12.31 4.11
C PHE A 17 14.02 11.03 4.68
N ALA A 18 14.82 10.26 5.44
CA ALA A 18 14.38 9.01 6.05
C ALA A 18 13.38 9.21 7.20
N VAL A 19 13.50 10.30 7.99
CA VAL A 19 12.62 10.55 9.14
C VAL A 19 11.14 10.56 8.77
N PRO A 20 10.66 11.33 7.76
CA PRO A 20 9.26 11.29 7.36
C PRO A 20 8.81 9.90 6.87
N MET A 21 9.69 9.15 6.21
CA MET A 21 9.39 7.78 5.76
C MET A 21 9.21 6.82 6.93
N ILE A 22 10.10 6.89 7.94
CA ILE A 22 10.01 6.09 9.15
C ILE A 22 8.73 6.43 9.92
N LEU A 23 8.42 7.72 10.08
CA LEU A 23 7.18 8.17 10.73
C LEU A 23 5.94 7.69 9.98
N GLY A 24 5.95 7.70 8.64
CA GLY A 24 4.88 7.14 7.83
C GLY A 24 4.68 5.65 8.08
N ASN A 25 5.75 4.87 8.09
CA ASN A 25 5.67 3.43 8.37
C ASN A 25 5.18 3.15 9.80
N LEU A 26 5.64 3.92 10.79
CA LEU A 26 5.16 3.79 12.17
C LEU A 26 3.67 4.13 12.28
N LEU A 27 3.24 5.22 11.65
CA LEU A 27 1.84 5.61 11.62
C LEU A 27 0.96 4.52 10.99
N GLN A 28 1.44 3.91 9.88
CA GLN A 28 0.76 2.80 9.23
C GLN A 28 0.62 1.59 10.14
N GLN A 29 1.66 1.26 10.90
CA GLN A 29 1.59 0.16 11.87
C GLN A 29 0.66 0.48 13.04
N CYS A 30 0.66 1.73 13.53
CA CYS A 30 -0.26 2.14 14.59
C CYS A 30 -1.73 2.01 14.16
N TYR A 31 -2.08 2.45 12.94
CA TYR A 31 -3.47 2.30 12.50
C TYR A 31 -3.84 0.85 12.24
N ASN A 32 -2.95 0.00 11.70
CA ASN A 32 -3.21 -1.44 11.55
C ASN A 32 -3.51 -2.13 12.90
N VAL A 33 -2.78 -1.73 13.95
CA VAL A 33 -3.05 -2.23 15.31
C VAL A 33 -4.39 -1.73 15.82
N ALA A 34 -4.71 -0.45 15.61
CA ALA A 34 -5.99 0.13 16.01
C ALA A 34 -7.17 -0.57 15.33
N ASP A 35 -7.13 -0.76 14.02
CA ASP A 35 -8.13 -1.48 13.23
C ASP A 35 -8.31 -2.93 13.75
N THR A 36 -7.22 -3.65 13.97
CA THR A 36 -7.28 -5.02 14.52
C THR A 36 -7.92 -5.06 15.92
N LEU A 37 -7.65 -4.07 16.77
CA LEU A 37 -8.26 -3.97 18.10
C LEU A 37 -9.77 -3.67 18.01
N ILE A 38 -10.17 -2.75 17.13
CA ILE A 38 -11.58 -2.40 16.93
C ILE A 38 -12.35 -3.64 16.44
N VAL A 39 -11.83 -4.31 15.40
CA VAL A 39 -12.44 -5.57 14.90
C VAL A 39 -12.57 -6.62 15.99
N SER A 40 -11.53 -6.80 16.81
CA SER A 40 -11.54 -7.78 17.90
C SER A 40 -12.60 -7.47 18.96
N TRP A 41 -12.78 -6.20 19.32
CA TRP A 41 -13.70 -5.78 20.37
C TRP A 41 -15.17 -5.78 19.94
N TYR A 42 -15.46 -5.39 18.70
CA TYR A 42 -16.82 -5.19 18.21
C TYR A 42 -17.38 -6.39 17.44
N LEU A 43 -16.54 -7.09 16.68
CA LEU A 43 -16.98 -8.18 15.78
C LEU A 43 -16.65 -9.59 16.28
N GLY A 44 -15.83 -9.69 17.33
CA GLY A 44 -15.53 -10.94 17.99
C GLY A 44 -14.48 -11.84 17.30
N PRO A 45 -14.21 -13.06 17.84
CA PRO A 45 -13.07 -13.89 17.45
C PRO A 45 -13.16 -14.46 16.03
N ASN A 46 -14.36 -14.72 15.50
CA ASN A 46 -14.51 -15.25 14.13
C ASN A 46 -14.15 -14.20 13.07
N ALA A 47 -14.53 -12.94 13.28
CA ALA A 47 -14.14 -11.85 12.40
C ALA A 47 -12.63 -11.60 12.47
N LEU A 48 -12.04 -11.64 13.66
CA LEU A 48 -10.59 -11.53 13.83
C LEU A 48 -9.84 -12.66 13.11
N ALA A 49 -10.34 -13.90 13.17
CA ALA A 49 -9.77 -15.03 12.46
C ALA A 49 -9.86 -14.86 10.94
N ALA A 50 -11.00 -14.34 10.44
CA ALA A 50 -11.19 -14.05 9.02
C ALA A 50 -10.22 -12.97 8.51
N VAL A 51 -10.08 -11.86 9.24
CA VAL A 51 -9.14 -10.78 8.94
C VAL A 51 -7.69 -11.28 8.98
N GLY A 52 -7.31 -12.02 10.02
CA GLY A 52 -5.96 -12.58 10.18
C GLY A 52 -5.59 -13.55 9.07
N SER A 53 -6.52 -14.42 8.64
CA SER A 53 -6.30 -15.34 7.52
C SER A 53 -6.18 -14.60 6.19
N SER A 54 -6.98 -13.55 6.00
CA SER A 54 -6.95 -12.69 4.82
C SER A 54 -5.66 -11.86 4.72
N PHE A 55 -5.07 -11.50 5.86
CA PHE A 55 -3.86 -10.68 5.96
C PHE A 55 -2.68 -11.27 5.16
N THR A 56 -2.49 -12.58 5.19
CA THR A 56 -1.42 -13.26 4.46
C THR A 56 -1.55 -13.05 2.95
N LEU A 57 -2.76 -13.22 2.41
CA LEU A 57 -3.04 -13.01 1.00
C LEU A 57 -2.87 -11.54 0.60
N MET A 58 -3.40 -10.66 1.43
CA MET A 58 -3.29 -9.21 1.24
C MET A 58 -1.84 -8.75 1.21
N THR A 59 -1.04 -9.22 2.16
CA THR A 59 0.40 -8.91 2.23
C THR A 59 1.12 -9.42 0.99
N PHE A 60 0.78 -10.60 0.50
CA PHE A 60 1.37 -11.13 -0.74
C PHE A 60 1.05 -10.24 -1.94
N LEU A 61 -0.22 -9.93 -2.18
CA LEU A 61 -0.66 -9.10 -3.32
C LEU A 61 -0.06 -7.69 -3.26
N THR A 62 -0.12 -7.06 -2.08
CA THR A 62 0.43 -5.71 -1.90
C THR A 62 1.95 -5.67 -2.02
N SER A 63 2.67 -6.72 -1.61
CA SER A 63 4.13 -6.81 -1.75
C SER A 63 4.57 -6.85 -3.20
N VAL A 64 3.84 -7.54 -4.07
CA VAL A 64 4.11 -7.55 -5.52
C VAL A 64 3.97 -6.14 -6.09
N LEU A 65 2.87 -5.45 -5.79
CA LEU A 65 2.62 -4.08 -6.25
C LEU A 65 3.65 -3.09 -5.70
N LEU A 66 3.98 -3.19 -4.41
CA LEU A 66 5.00 -2.36 -3.77
C LEU A 66 6.37 -2.56 -4.42
N GLY A 67 6.77 -3.81 -4.68
CA GLY A 67 8.04 -4.12 -5.33
C GLY A 67 8.16 -3.44 -6.70
N LEU A 68 7.10 -3.48 -7.50
CA LEU A 68 7.06 -2.82 -8.81
C LEU A 68 7.08 -1.29 -8.70
N CYS A 69 6.32 -0.72 -7.76
CA CYS A 69 6.33 0.71 -7.50
C CYS A 69 7.71 1.19 -7.03
N MET A 70 8.36 0.44 -6.13
CA MET A 70 9.72 0.77 -5.65
C MET A 70 10.76 0.66 -6.77
N GLY A 71 10.68 -0.38 -7.61
CA GLY A 71 11.56 -0.53 -8.79
C GLY A 71 11.40 0.65 -9.75
N SER A 72 10.17 1.07 -10.03
CA SER A 72 9.88 2.26 -10.85
C SER A 72 10.41 3.53 -10.19
N GLY A 73 10.27 3.67 -8.86
CA GLY A 73 10.80 4.80 -8.09
C GLY A 73 12.31 4.95 -8.21
N ALA A 74 13.06 3.85 -8.29
CA ALA A 74 14.50 3.90 -8.53
C ALA A 74 14.84 4.50 -9.91
N VAL A 75 14.11 4.10 -10.95
CA VAL A 75 14.27 4.68 -12.31
C VAL A 75 13.92 6.18 -12.29
N PHE A 76 12.83 6.57 -11.63
CA PHE A 76 12.45 7.98 -11.50
C PHE A 76 13.53 8.81 -10.81
N SER A 77 14.12 8.29 -9.73
CA SER A 77 15.20 8.96 -9.00
C SER A 77 16.44 9.20 -9.87
N ILE A 78 16.80 8.20 -10.70
CA ILE A 78 17.93 8.32 -11.64
C ILE A 78 17.64 9.39 -12.70
N ARG A 79 16.47 9.34 -13.36
CA ARG A 79 16.07 10.32 -14.38
C ARG A 79 15.98 11.74 -13.81
N PHE A 80 15.40 11.87 -12.61
CA PHE A 80 15.32 13.13 -11.90
C PHE A 80 16.71 13.70 -11.58
N GLY A 81 17.64 12.86 -11.09
CA GLY A 81 19.03 13.25 -10.81
C GLY A 81 19.80 13.67 -12.06
N GLN A 82 19.50 13.06 -13.21
CA GLN A 82 20.07 13.42 -14.53
C GLN A 82 19.43 14.68 -15.12
N ARG A 83 18.38 15.25 -14.50
CA ARG A 83 17.57 16.33 -15.03
C ARG A 83 16.90 16.04 -16.38
N ASP A 84 16.68 14.75 -16.66
CA ASP A 84 16.01 14.26 -17.86
C ASP A 84 14.49 14.25 -17.61
N ALA A 85 13.86 15.40 -17.87
CA ALA A 85 12.41 15.58 -17.62
C ALA A 85 11.55 14.73 -18.58
N ASP A 86 11.99 14.56 -19.82
CA ASP A 86 11.24 13.81 -20.82
C ASP A 86 11.35 12.30 -20.54
N GLY A 87 12.53 11.79 -20.22
CA GLY A 87 12.74 10.41 -19.81
C GLY A 87 12.03 10.08 -18.48
N LEU A 88 11.92 11.03 -17.56
CA LEU A 88 11.12 10.88 -16.33
C LEU A 88 9.63 10.71 -16.66
N ARG A 89 9.07 11.56 -17.52
CA ARG A 89 7.66 11.47 -17.93
C ARG A 89 7.35 10.18 -18.67
N GLU A 90 8.22 9.78 -19.58
CA GLU A 90 8.10 8.54 -20.34
C GLU A 90 8.13 7.33 -19.42
N SER A 91 9.13 7.25 -18.53
CA SER A 91 9.27 6.19 -17.54
C SER A 91 8.06 6.14 -16.60
N ALA A 92 7.53 7.29 -16.18
CA ALA A 92 6.34 7.37 -15.33
C ALA A 92 5.09 6.86 -16.07
N ARG A 93 4.87 7.25 -17.32
CA ARG A 93 3.73 6.73 -18.10
C ARG A 93 3.82 5.24 -18.34
N ALA A 94 4.98 4.76 -18.78
CA ALA A 94 5.20 3.35 -19.08
C ALA A 94 5.00 2.46 -17.84
N SER A 95 5.62 2.83 -16.71
CA SER A 95 5.48 2.07 -15.47
C SER A 95 4.07 2.16 -14.89
N PHE A 96 3.38 3.30 -14.99
CA PHE A 96 1.99 3.43 -14.56
C PHE A 96 1.07 2.47 -15.30
N VAL A 97 1.16 2.45 -16.64
CA VAL A 97 0.34 1.56 -17.48
C VAL A 97 0.64 0.11 -17.18
N LEU A 98 1.92 -0.25 -17.07
CA LEU A 98 2.35 -1.62 -16.77
C LEU A 98 1.80 -2.09 -15.42
N ILE A 99 2.01 -1.30 -14.35
CA ILE A 99 1.61 -1.69 -13.00
C ILE A 99 0.08 -1.64 -12.87
N ALA A 100 -0.61 -0.69 -13.51
CA ALA A 100 -2.07 -0.64 -13.54
C ALA A 100 -2.65 -1.89 -14.23
N ALA A 101 -2.12 -2.27 -15.38
CA ALA A 101 -2.54 -3.49 -16.08
C ALA A 101 -2.30 -4.75 -15.22
N LEU A 102 -1.15 -4.84 -14.57
CA LEU A 102 -0.86 -5.95 -13.65
C LEU A 102 -1.75 -5.93 -12.41
N THR A 103 -2.07 -4.76 -11.86
CA THR A 103 -3.01 -4.61 -10.74
C THR A 103 -4.39 -5.14 -11.12
N VAL A 104 -4.90 -4.77 -12.30
CA VAL A 104 -6.19 -5.27 -12.80
C VAL A 104 -6.13 -6.78 -13.01
N LEU A 105 -5.07 -7.29 -13.63
CA LEU A 105 -4.88 -8.73 -13.84
C LEU A 105 -4.87 -9.51 -12.53
N LEU A 106 -4.07 -9.07 -11.55
CA LEU A 106 -4.00 -9.72 -10.23
C LEU A 106 -5.32 -9.65 -9.48
N ASN A 107 -6.03 -8.53 -9.60
CA ASN A 107 -7.34 -8.35 -8.99
C ASN A 107 -8.37 -9.33 -9.60
N VAL A 108 -8.45 -9.39 -10.92
CA VAL A 108 -9.33 -10.34 -11.62
C VAL A 108 -8.99 -11.79 -11.26
N LEU A 109 -7.71 -12.15 -11.26
CA LEU A 109 -7.28 -13.49 -10.85
C LEU A 109 -7.65 -13.80 -9.40
N ALA A 110 -7.49 -12.84 -8.49
CA ALA A 110 -7.86 -13.01 -7.09
C ALA A 110 -9.37 -13.26 -6.93
N PHE A 111 -10.22 -12.52 -7.67
CA PHE A 111 -11.67 -12.76 -7.68
C PHE A 111 -12.05 -14.12 -8.28
N LEU A 112 -11.42 -14.52 -9.38
CA LEU A 112 -11.68 -15.81 -10.03
C LEU A 112 -11.21 -17.00 -9.18
N CYS A 113 -10.16 -16.81 -8.39
CA CYS A 113 -9.54 -17.85 -7.58
C CYS A 113 -10.02 -17.87 -6.13
N LEU A 114 -11.12 -17.17 -5.77
CA LEU A 114 -11.60 -17.11 -4.39
C LEU A 114 -11.78 -18.48 -3.74
N ASP A 115 -12.40 -19.43 -4.46
CA ASP A 115 -12.60 -20.79 -3.93
C ASP A 115 -11.28 -21.57 -3.79
N GLY A 116 -10.32 -21.32 -4.69
CA GLY A 116 -8.96 -21.84 -4.57
C GLY A 116 -8.19 -21.26 -3.38
N ILE A 117 -8.45 -19.99 -3.04
CA ILE A 117 -7.88 -19.31 -1.86
C ILE A 117 -8.33 -20.00 -0.57
N ARG A 118 -9.61 -20.42 -0.47
CA ARG A 118 -10.13 -21.20 0.66
C ARG A 118 -9.31 -22.48 0.88
N LEU A 119 -9.07 -23.21 -0.20
CA LEU A 119 -8.30 -24.45 -0.15
C LEU A 119 -6.83 -24.18 0.22
N PHE A 120 -6.23 -23.17 -0.35
CA PHE A 120 -4.84 -22.78 -0.09
C PHE A 120 -4.61 -22.37 1.36
N LEU A 121 -5.51 -21.57 1.92
CA LEU A 121 -5.46 -21.12 3.31
C LEU A 121 -6.01 -22.15 4.31
N ARG A 122 -6.50 -23.30 3.82
CA ARG A 122 -7.05 -24.39 4.64
C ARG A 122 -8.14 -23.94 5.61
N VAL A 123 -9.01 -23.01 5.18
CA VAL A 123 -10.14 -22.53 6.00
C VAL A 123 -11.23 -23.57 6.00
N SER A 124 -11.32 -24.37 7.06
CA SER A 124 -12.29 -25.47 7.20
C SER A 124 -13.65 -25.01 7.72
N ASP A 125 -13.70 -23.89 8.46
CA ASP A 125 -14.92 -23.36 9.05
C ASP A 125 -15.68 -22.51 8.04
N ASP A 126 -16.94 -22.89 7.75
CA ASP A 126 -17.79 -22.19 6.79
C ASP A 126 -18.20 -20.78 7.26
N ALA A 127 -18.35 -20.57 8.57
CA ALA A 127 -18.69 -19.26 9.13
C ALA A 127 -17.52 -18.28 8.96
N ILE A 128 -16.29 -18.72 9.25
CA ILE A 128 -15.09 -17.92 9.04
C ILE A 128 -14.89 -17.65 7.55
N TRP A 129 -15.13 -18.65 6.68
CA TRP A 129 -15.00 -18.46 5.24
C TRP A 129 -16.01 -17.45 4.68
N ALA A 130 -17.25 -17.45 5.14
CA ALA A 130 -18.25 -16.45 4.70
C ALA A 130 -17.81 -15.03 5.01
N LEU A 131 -17.36 -14.76 6.24
CA LEU A 131 -16.82 -13.45 6.66
C LEU A 131 -15.57 -13.08 5.87
N MET A 132 -14.66 -14.03 5.68
CA MET A 132 -13.43 -13.83 4.92
C MET A 132 -13.70 -13.48 3.46
N ARG A 133 -14.65 -14.15 2.81
CA ARG A 133 -15.03 -13.89 1.42
C ARG A 133 -15.58 -12.49 1.23
N GLU A 134 -16.46 -12.06 2.13
CA GLU A 134 -17.03 -10.70 2.12
C GLU A 134 -15.94 -9.65 2.32
N TYR A 135 -15.09 -9.85 3.32
CA TYR A 135 -13.95 -8.99 3.59
C TYR A 135 -12.98 -8.88 2.40
N LEU A 136 -12.59 -10.01 1.80
CA LEU A 136 -11.70 -10.05 0.63
C LEU A 136 -12.33 -9.34 -0.58
N ALA A 137 -13.64 -9.49 -0.82
CA ALA A 137 -14.31 -8.83 -1.92
C ALA A 137 -14.24 -7.30 -1.80
N VAL A 138 -14.47 -6.75 -0.60
CA VAL A 138 -14.35 -5.31 -0.34
C VAL A 138 -12.91 -4.84 -0.53
N ILE A 139 -11.94 -5.58 -0.01
CA ILE A 139 -10.52 -5.23 -0.13
C ILE A 139 -10.05 -5.28 -1.59
N PHE A 140 -10.45 -6.28 -2.35
CA PHE A 140 -10.07 -6.37 -3.77
C PHE A 140 -10.60 -5.18 -4.57
N CYS A 141 -11.77 -4.65 -4.23
CA CYS A 141 -12.24 -3.39 -4.80
C CYS A 141 -11.31 -2.21 -4.43
N GLY A 142 -10.71 -2.23 -3.25
CA GLY A 142 -9.78 -1.20 -2.76
C GLY A 142 -8.35 -1.29 -3.31
N ILE A 143 -7.95 -2.42 -3.91
CA ILE A 143 -6.57 -2.64 -4.40
C ILE A 143 -6.14 -1.56 -5.42
N ALA A 144 -7.04 -1.08 -6.26
CA ALA A 144 -6.75 -0.01 -7.22
C ALA A 144 -6.34 1.30 -6.52
N GLY A 145 -7.02 1.64 -5.41
CA GLY A 145 -6.66 2.78 -4.57
C GLY A 145 -5.30 2.60 -3.90
N THR A 146 -5.04 1.41 -3.38
CA THR A 146 -3.74 1.04 -2.78
C THR A 146 -2.61 1.15 -3.79
N PHE A 147 -2.80 0.66 -5.02
CA PHE A 147 -1.85 0.83 -6.10
C PHE A 147 -1.58 2.31 -6.37
N LEU A 148 -2.63 3.11 -6.58
CA LEU A 148 -2.50 4.52 -6.92
C LEU A 148 -1.73 5.29 -5.82
N TYR A 149 -2.07 5.06 -4.55
CA TYR A 149 -1.37 5.66 -3.42
C TYR A 149 0.12 5.28 -3.41
N ASN A 150 0.45 4.00 -3.53
CA ASN A 150 1.84 3.54 -3.49
C ASN A 150 2.64 4.05 -4.69
N TYR A 151 2.05 4.06 -5.87
CA TYR A 151 2.69 4.57 -7.09
C TYR A 151 3.02 6.07 -6.97
N VAL A 152 2.02 6.88 -6.60
CA VAL A 152 2.21 8.34 -6.41
C VAL A 152 3.21 8.60 -5.29
N SER A 153 3.15 7.85 -4.19
CA SER A 153 4.11 7.97 -3.09
C SER A 153 5.54 7.66 -3.53
N CYS A 154 5.76 6.61 -4.33
CA CYS A 154 7.07 6.30 -4.88
C CYS A 154 7.57 7.38 -5.84
N TYR A 155 6.69 7.93 -6.68
CA TYR A 155 7.03 9.03 -7.57
C TYR A 155 7.43 10.29 -6.80
N LEU A 156 6.64 10.72 -5.80
CA LEU A 156 6.93 11.89 -4.97
C LEU A 156 8.25 11.73 -4.22
N ARG A 157 8.49 10.56 -3.64
CA ARG A 157 9.76 10.26 -2.97
C ARG A 157 10.94 10.33 -3.94
N ALA A 158 10.78 9.85 -5.17
CA ALA A 158 11.82 9.88 -6.19
C ALA A 158 12.23 11.32 -6.59
N ILE A 159 11.31 12.28 -6.55
CA ILE A 159 11.59 13.70 -6.80
C ILE A 159 11.97 14.49 -5.54
N GLY A 160 12.18 13.81 -4.40
CA GLY A 160 12.65 14.43 -3.15
C GLY A 160 11.56 14.90 -2.20
N ASP A 161 10.28 14.56 -2.46
CA ASP A 161 9.15 14.88 -1.57
C ASP A 161 8.75 13.65 -0.75
N SER A 162 9.23 13.56 0.49
CA SER A 162 8.86 12.52 1.45
C SER A 162 7.75 12.96 2.42
N ILE A 163 7.38 14.24 2.42
CA ILE A 163 6.42 14.81 3.37
C ILE A 163 4.99 14.62 2.86
N SER A 164 4.74 14.88 1.57
CA SER A 164 3.39 14.76 0.99
C SER A 164 2.79 13.36 1.16
N PRO A 165 3.50 12.24 0.91
CA PRO A 165 2.99 10.90 1.20
C PRO A 165 2.65 10.68 2.68
N LEU A 166 3.43 11.24 3.61
CA LEU A 166 3.17 11.16 5.04
C LEU A 166 1.86 11.89 5.42
N ILE A 167 1.63 13.08 4.87
CA ILE A 167 0.39 13.85 5.13
C ILE A 167 -0.83 13.07 4.60
N PHE A 168 -0.76 12.55 3.37
CA PHE A 168 -1.86 11.76 2.81
C PHE A 168 -2.14 10.52 3.64
N LEU A 169 -1.10 9.83 4.11
CA LEU A 169 -1.26 8.68 5.00
C LEU A 169 -1.89 9.08 6.34
N ALA A 170 -1.46 10.19 6.95
CA ALA A 170 -2.01 10.68 8.21
C ALA A 170 -3.51 11.01 8.09
N VAL A 171 -3.91 11.72 7.02
CA VAL A 171 -5.31 12.01 6.76
C VAL A 171 -6.12 10.74 6.54
N SER A 172 -5.60 9.79 5.75
CA SER A 172 -6.25 8.51 5.50
C SER A 172 -6.43 7.70 6.78
N ALA A 173 -5.39 7.63 7.63
CA ALA A 173 -5.45 6.90 8.91
C ALA A 173 -6.48 7.51 9.87
N LEU A 174 -6.56 8.85 9.97
CA LEU A 174 -7.56 9.52 10.80
C LEU A 174 -8.98 9.28 10.30
N LEU A 175 -9.18 9.32 8.98
CA LEU A 175 -10.48 9.02 8.37
C LEU A 175 -10.88 7.56 8.59
N ASN A 176 -9.95 6.62 8.44
CA ASN A 176 -10.20 5.20 8.68
C ASN A 176 -10.64 4.97 10.13
N ILE A 177 -9.84 5.39 11.12
CA ILE A 177 -10.21 5.25 12.55
C ILE A 177 -11.55 5.92 12.86
N GLY A 178 -11.81 7.11 12.27
CA GLY A 178 -13.09 7.80 12.46
C GLY A 178 -14.28 7.02 11.89
N LEU A 179 -14.12 6.38 10.74
CA LEU A 179 -15.14 5.53 10.12
C LEU A 179 -15.35 4.23 10.90
N ASP A 180 -14.28 3.59 11.34
CA ASP A 180 -14.34 2.35 12.14
C ASP A 180 -15.04 2.53 13.49
N LEU A 181 -14.97 3.75 14.06
CA LEU A 181 -15.68 4.09 15.30
C LEU A 181 -17.13 4.54 15.05
N TRP A 182 -17.45 4.96 13.82
CA TRP A 182 -18.80 5.41 13.44
C TRP A 182 -19.72 4.23 13.05
N PHE A 183 -19.18 3.21 12.41
CA PHE A 183 -19.89 2.00 11.96
C PHE A 183 -19.76 0.85 12.95
#